data_ed774cf5d327ed9ad6aa399638ca932b
#
_entry.id   ed774cf5d327ed9ad6aa399638ca932b
#
_cell.length_a   1.000
_cell.length_b   1.000
_cell.length_c   1.000
_cell.angle_alpha   90.00
_cell.angle_beta   90.00
_cell.angle_gamma   90.00
#
_symmetry.space_group_name_H-M   'P 1'
#
loop_
_entity.id
_entity.type
_entity.pdbx_description
1 polymer ?
#
loop_
_entity_poly.entity_id
_entity_poly.type
_entity_poly.pdbx_seq_one_letter_code
_entity_poly.pdbx_strand_id
1 'polypeptide(L)'
;MTDYGGLIRTIQLYFSTKTSFSDIKFVTEFPKMKKSQPLARPTVSVGIESITDKKVDGVYDKSNPPVLLYNRVAVMKIQFFIHVPQSHEGVECYDIATRIAAALLESNFNYNFDQLDCDSIKYDRDIGAFVQKAVIGITDKTIDS
;
A
#
# COMPACT_ATOMS: atom_id res chain seq x y z
N MET A 1 5.14 -4.13 -18.32
CA MET A 1 5.07 -4.87 -17.04
C MET A 1 5.16 -3.89 -15.88
N THR A 2 4.35 -4.08 -14.87
CA THR A 2 4.34 -3.18 -13.71
C THR A 2 5.60 -3.33 -12.88
N ASP A 3 6.23 -2.21 -12.55
CA ASP A 3 7.36 -2.17 -11.61
C ASP A 3 6.79 -2.08 -10.19
N TYR A 4 6.64 -3.24 -9.54
CA TYR A 4 6.03 -3.34 -8.22
C TYR A 4 6.87 -2.66 -7.13
N GLY A 5 8.19 -2.81 -7.20
CA GLY A 5 9.08 -2.13 -6.26
C GLY A 5 9.03 -0.62 -6.42
N GLY A 6 9.00 -0.15 -7.65
CA GLY A 6 8.84 1.28 -7.96
C GLY A 6 7.50 1.83 -7.49
N LEU A 7 6.42 1.04 -7.62
CA LEU A 7 5.11 1.41 -7.13
C LEU A 7 5.12 1.63 -5.61
N ILE A 8 5.71 0.71 -4.86
CA ILE A 8 5.78 0.84 -3.40
C ILE A 8 6.60 2.07 -2.98
N ARG A 9 7.73 2.33 -3.63
CA ARG A 9 8.54 3.53 -3.37
C ARG A 9 7.76 4.80 -3.69
N THR A 10 7.01 4.79 -4.78
CA THR A 10 6.18 5.94 -5.19
C THR A 10 5.08 6.21 -4.16
N ILE A 11 4.40 5.18 -3.67
CA ILE A 11 3.37 5.32 -2.64
C ILE A 11 3.99 5.86 -1.35
N GLN A 12 5.12 5.31 -0.92
CA GLN A 12 5.81 5.76 0.29
C GLN A 12 6.21 7.24 0.19
N LEU A 13 6.77 7.66 -0.95
CA LEU A 13 7.16 9.05 -1.17
C LEU A 13 5.95 9.98 -1.22
N TYR A 14 4.87 9.54 -1.84
CA TYR A 14 3.64 10.33 -1.91
C TYR A 14 3.15 10.71 -0.50
N PHE A 15 3.10 9.75 0.41
CA PHE A 15 2.69 10.01 1.79
C PHE A 15 3.74 10.79 2.59
N SER A 16 5.02 10.48 2.39
CA SER A 16 6.12 11.16 3.10
C SER A 16 6.19 12.65 2.78
N THR A 17 5.80 13.04 1.57
CA THR A 17 5.85 14.44 1.11
C THR A 17 4.52 15.17 1.22
N LYS A 18 3.44 14.47 1.55
CA LYS A 18 2.11 15.08 1.69
C LYS A 18 1.99 15.80 3.02
N THR A 19 1.71 17.11 2.99
CA THR A 19 1.65 17.94 4.19
C THR A 19 0.66 17.44 5.24
N SER A 20 -0.50 16.91 4.81
CA SER A 20 -1.52 16.39 5.72
C SER A 20 -1.09 15.13 6.49
N PHE A 21 0.04 14.51 6.12
CA PHE A 21 0.60 13.33 6.79
C PHE A 21 1.95 13.63 7.47
N SER A 22 2.26 14.89 7.72
CA SER A 22 3.56 15.29 8.32
C SER A 22 3.76 14.74 9.75
N ASP A 23 2.68 14.38 10.42
CA ASP A 23 2.68 13.78 11.76
C ASP A 23 3.00 12.28 11.74
N ILE A 24 3.07 11.64 10.58
CA ILE A 24 3.25 10.21 10.41
C ILE A 24 4.53 9.94 9.60
N LYS A 25 5.33 8.97 10.06
CA LYS A 25 6.51 8.52 9.33
C LYS A 25 6.14 7.34 8.43
N PHE A 26 6.46 7.44 7.15
CA PHE A 26 6.23 6.36 6.17
C PHE A 26 7.56 5.74 5.75
N VAL A 27 7.63 4.42 5.80
CA VAL A 27 8.82 3.63 5.40
C VAL A 27 8.42 2.51 4.45
N THR A 28 9.36 2.00 3.66
CA THR A 28 9.08 0.92 2.69
C THR A 28 9.37 -0.48 3.23
N GLU A 29 10.16 -0.56 4.28
CA GLU A 29 10.49 -1.84 4.91
C GLU A 29 9.98 -1.85 6.34
N PHE A 30 9.69 -3.06 6.82
CA PHE A 30 9.30 -3.22 8.21
C PHE A 30 10.54 -2.94 9.06
N PRO A 31 10.60 -1.79 9.73
CA PRO A 31 11.79 -1.48 10.53
C PRO A 31 11.90 -2.47 11.69
N LYS A 32 13.12 -2.93 11.96
CA LYS A 32 13.39 -3.68 13.18
C LYS A 32 13.23 -2.73 14.37
N MET A 33 12.08 -2.75 14.99
CA MET A 33 11.81 -1.96 16.18
C MET A 33 12.59 -2.54 17.34
N LYS A 34 13.41 -1.73 18.00
CA LYS A 34 14.16 -2.12 19.19
C LYS A 34 13.38 -1.75 20.43
N LYS A 35 13.34 -2.64 21.43
CA LYS A 35 12.70 -2.38 22.72
C LYS A 35 13.21 -1.09 23.39
N SER A 36 14.48 -0.76 23.17
CA SER A 36 15.11 0.42 23.74
C SER A 36 14.80 1.72 23.01
N GLN A 37 14.12 1.65 21.88
CA GLN A 37 13.79 2.82 21.06
C GLN A 37 12.30 2.86 20.79
N PRO A 38 11.50 3.36 21.76
CA PRO A 38 10.06 3.49 21.55
C PRO A 38 9.77 4.45 20.41
N LEU A 39 8.65 4.25 19.75
CA LEU A 39 8.20 5.13 18.66
C LEU A 39 7.92 6.52 19.22
N ALA A 40 8.50 7.54 18.57
CA ALA A 40 8.23 8.94 18.92
C ALA A 40 6.92 9.44 18.30
N ARG A 41 6.52 8.85 17.17
CA ARG A 41 5.31 9.23 16.43
C ARG A 41 4.78 8.01 15.66
N PRO A 42 3.52 8.06 15.19
CA PRO A 42 2.99 6.99 14.35
C PRO A 42 3.88 6.72 13.16
N THR A 43 4.08 5.43 12.86
CA THR A 43 4.93 4.97 11.77
C THR A 43 4.15 3.95 10.94
N VAL A 44 4.17 4.12 9.63
CA VAL A 44 3.49 3.22 8.69
C VAL A 44 4.52 2.61 7.74
N SER A 45 4.55 1.29 7.68
CA SER A 45 5.37 0.55 6.72
C SER A 45 4.52 0.16 5.51
N VAL A 46 5.00 0.47 4.32
CA VAL A 46 4.29 0.18 3.06
C VAL A 46 4.96 -0.99 2.36
N GLY A 47 4.17 -1.99 1.98
CA GLY A 47 4.67 -3.16 1.28
C GLY A 47 3.61 -3.80 0.42
N ILE A 48 3.94 -4.93 -0.20
CA ILE A 48 3.00 -5.72 -0.98
C ILE A 48 2.73 -7.03 -0.24
N GLU A 49 1.46 -7.32 0.03
CA GLU A 49 1.06 -8.59 0.62
C GLU A 49 1.05 -9.70 -0.41
N SER A 50 0.45 -9.42 -1.57
CA SER A 50 0.34 -10.41 -2.65
C SER A 50 0.17 -9.74 -4.01
N ILE A 51 0.60 -10.44 -5.04
CA ILE A 51 0.45 -10.03 -6.43
C ILE A 51 -0.07 -11.25 -7.21
N THR A 52 -1.11 -11.02 -8.01
CA THR A 52 -1.54 -11.97 -9.03
C THR A 52 -1.56 -11.22 -10.36
N ASP A 53 -0.68 -11.59 -11.27
CA ASP A 53 -0.54 -10.96 -12.59
C ASP A 53 -0.69 -12.04 -13.65
N LYS A 54 -1.69 -11.89 -14.51
CA LYS A 54 -2.00 -12.91 -15.51
C LYS A 54 -2.47 -12.30 -16.83
N LYS A 55 -2.25 -13.02 -17.92
CA LYS A 55 -2.85 -12.74 -19.21
C LYS A 55 -4.29 -13.27 -19.19
N VAL A 56 -5.25 -12.44 -19.60
CA VAL A 56 -6.67 -12.79 -19.53
C VAL A 56 -7.22 -13.14 -20.91
N ASP A 57 -7.06 -12.23 -21.88
CA ASP A 57 -7.60 -12.39 -23.24
C ASP A 57 -6.57 -11.99 -24.28
N GLY A 58 -6.68 -12.60 -25.49
CA GLY A 58 -5.88 -12.22 -26.64
C GLY A 58 -6.71 -11.41 -27.64
N VAL A 59 -6.15 -10.33 -28.15
CA VAL A 59 -6.75 -9.50 -29.19
C VAL A 59 -5.70 -9.26 -30.26
N TYR A 60 -6.10 -9.37 -31.53
CA TYR A 60 -5.20 -9.03 -32.63
C TYR A 60 -5.19 -7.53 -32.87
N ASP A 61 -4.00 -6.96 -32.92
CA ASP A 61 -3.78 -5.62 -33.42
C ASP A 61 -4.11 -5.58 -34.92
N LYS A 62 -4.63 -4.45 -35.38
CA LYS A 62 -4.97 -4.25 -36.80
C LYS A 62 -3.76 -3.95 -37.70
N SER A 63 -2.54 -4.09 -37.18
CA SER A 63 -1.32 -3.91 -37.95
C SER A 63 -1.18 -5.00 -39.05
N ASN A 64 -0.31 -4.76 -40.00
CA ASN A 64 -0.04 -5.74 -41.09
C ASN A 64 1.45 -6.13 -41.08
N PRO A 65 1.83 -7.36 -40.66
CA PRO A 65 0.94 -8.46 -40.23
C PRO A 65 0.31 -8.20 -38.85
N PRO A 66 -0.85 -8.81 -38.56
CA PRO A 66 -1.49 -8.68 -37.25
C PRO A 66 -0.62 -9.22 -36.12
N VAL A 67 -0.57 -8.51 -35.01
CA VAL A 67 0.15 -8.90 -33.81
C VAL A 67 -0.86 -9.27 -32.72
N LEU A 68 -0.64 -10.42 -32.08
CA LEU A 68 -1.47 -10.85 -30.97
C LEU A 68 -1.08 -10.11 -29.68
N LEU A 69 -2.00 -9.34 -29.14
CA LEU A 69 -1.86 -8.63 -27.88
C LEU A 69 -2.67 -9.32 -26.80
N TYR A 70 -2.14 -9.35 -25.58
CA TYR A 70 -2.83 -9.95 -24.43
C TYR A 70 -3.21 -8.86 -23.44
N ASN A 71 -4.43 -8.93 -22.95
CA ASN A 71 -4.81 -8.15 -21.79
C ASN A 71 -4.17 -8.75 -20.54
N ARG A 72 -3.47 -7.95 -19.79
CA ARG A 72 -2.93 -8.34 -18.49
C ARG A 72 -3.75 -7.70 -17.39
N VAL A 73 -4.02 -8.48 -16.37
CA VAL A 73 -4.66 -8.00 -15.14
C VAL A 73 -3.75 -8.34 -13.98
N ALA A 74 -3.27 -7.31 -13.32
CA ALA A 74 -2.50 -7.45 -12.08
C ALA A 74 -3.39 -7.05 -10.92
N VAL A 75 -3.66 -7.98 -10.02
CA VAL A 75 -4.37 -7.73 -8.76
C VAL A 75 -3.35 -7.73 -7.66
N MET A 76 -3.23 -6.61 -6.97
CA MET A 76 -2.24 -6.42 -5.91
C MET A 76 -2.94 -6.07 -4.60
N LYS A 77 -2.39 -6.59 -3.51
CA LYS A 77 -2.78 -6.18 -2.17
C LYS A 77 -1.62 -5.42 -1.54
N ILE A 78 -1.79 -4.12 -1.40
CA ILE A 78 -0.82 -3.26 -0.75
C ILE A 78 -1.10 -3.26 0.74
N GLN A 79 -0.09 -3.59 1.54
CA GLN A 79 -0.24 -3.63 2.99
C GLN A 79 0.39 -2.40 3.63
N PHE A 80 -0.31 -1.89 4.62
CA PHE A 80 0.17 -0.81 5.48
C PHE A 80 0.18 -1.34 6.91
N PHE A 81 1.37 -1.49 7.49
CA PHE A 81 1.50 -1.81 8.91
C PHE A 81 1.57 -0.52 9.70
N ILE A 82 0.51 -0.24 10.43
CA ILE A 82 0.33 1.00 11.17
C ILE A 82 0.76 0.76 12.61
N HIS A 83 1.78 1.50 13.06
CA HIS A 83 2.29 1.44 14.42
C HIS A 83 1.98 2.77 15.11
N VAL A 84 1.23 2.72 16.19
CA VAL A 84 0.87 3.91 16.98
C VAL A 84 1.52 3.77 18.36
N PRO A 85 2.28 4.80 18.82
CA PRO A 85 2.91 4.74 20.13
C PRO A 85 1.90 4.49 21.26
N GLN A 86 2.32 3.78 22.31
CA GLN A 86 1.44 3.47 23.44
C GLN A 86 0.93 4.73 24.18
N SER A 87 1.61 5.87 24.02
CA SER A 87 1.17 7.15 24.58
C SER A 87 -0.06 7.71 23.87
N HIS A 88 -0.39 7.18 22.71
CA HIS A 88 -1.57 7.50 21.92
C HIS A 88 -2.68 6.48 22.16
N GLU A 89 -3.86 6.75 21.63
CA GLU A 89 -4.97 5.79 21.68
C GLU A 89 -4.87 4.79 20.53
N GLY A 90 -5.15 3.50 20.81
CA GLY A 90 -5.11 2.46 19.79
C GLY A 90 -6.08 2.71 18.63
N VAL A 91 -7.22 3.35 18.88
CA VAL A 91 -8.21 3.70 17.85
C VAL A 91 -7.61 4.59 16.76
N GLU A 92 -6.52 5.30 17.03
CA GLU A 92 -5.82 6.13 16.05
C GLU A 92 -5.34 5.31 14.84
N CYS A 93 -5.12 4.00 15.00
CA CYS A 93 -4.80 3.11 13.88
C CYS A 93 -5.90 3.15 12.80
N TYR A 94 -7.17 3.10 13.20
CA TYR A 94 -8.29 3.20 12.25
C TYR A 94 -8.35 4.57 11.59
N ASP A 95 -8.08 5.63 12.33
CA ASP A 95 -8.07 6.99 11.78
C ASP A 95 -6.99 7.12 10.70
N ILE A 96 -5.80 6.58 10.95
CA ILE A 96 -4.70 6.57 9.99
C ILE A 96 -5.06 5.75 8.76
N ALA A 97 -5.62 4.54 8.93
CA ALA A 97 -6.04 3.69 7.82
C ALA A 97 -7.07 4.39 6.93
N THR A 98 -8.03 5.07 7.54
CA THR A 98 -9.06 5.83 6.82
C THR A 98 -8.45 6.99 6.04
N ARG A 99 -7.52 7.72 6.64
CA ARG A 99 -6.81 8.82 5.97
C ARG A 99 -6.00 8.32 4.77
N ILE A 100 -5.31 7.20 4.92
CA ILE A 100 -4.54 6.58 3.83
C ILE A 100 -5.45 6.20 2.67
N ALA A 101 -6.55 5.52 2.94
CA ALA A 101 -7.49 5.09 1.91
C ALA A 101 -8.09 6.29 1.18
N ALA A 102 -8.51 7.32 1.90
CA ALA A 102 -9.07 8.53 1.31
C ALA A 102 -8.05 9.25 0.41
N ALA A 103 -6.80 9.35 0.87
CA ALA A 103 -5.74 9.99 0.09
C ALA A 103 -5.41 9.24 -1.19
N LEU A 104 -5.42 7.91 -1.16
CA LEU A 104 -5.18 7.09 -2.36
C LEU A 104 -6.31 7.21 -3.38
N LEU A 105 -7.56 7.32 -2.93
CA LEU A 105 -8.70 7.54 -3.82
C LEU A 105 -8.63 8.91 -4.51
N GLU A 106 -8.06 9.91 -3.86
CA GLU A 106 -7.89 11.26 -4.40
C GLU A 106 -6.59 11.44 -5.20
N SER A 107 -5.71 10.43 -5.17
CA SER A 107 -4.40 10.52 -5.83
C SER A 107 -4.51 10.42 -7.35
N ASN A 108 -3.45 10.86 -8.03
CA ASN A 108 -3.33 10.76 -9.51
C ASN A 108 -2.71 9.43 -9.95
N PHE A 109 -2.68 8.42 -9.10
CA PHE A 109 -2.22 7.09 -9.49
C PHE A 109 -3.22 6.45 -10.45
N ASN A 110 -2.72 5.91 -11.56
CA ASN A 110 -3.55 5.28 -12.61
C ASN A 110 -3.95 3.84 -12.24
N TYR A 111 -4.31 3.62 -10.99
CA TYR A 111 -4.73 2.31 -10.49
C TYR A 111 -6.13 2.39 -9.88
N ASN A 112 -6.90 1.33 -10.04
CA ASN A 112 -8.18 1.21 -9.36
C ASN A 112 -7.94 0.71 -7.94
N PHE A 113 -8.27 1.52 -6.95
CA PHE A 113 -8.25 1.15 -5.54
C PHE A 113 -9.63 0.62 -5.18
N ASP A 114 -9.73 -0.70 -4.95
CA ASP A 114 -11.02 -1.37 -4.89
C ASP A 114 -11.55 -1.54 -3.47
N GLN A 115 -10.68 -1.83 -2.50
CA GLN A 115 -11.12 -2.34 -1.21
C GLN A 115 -10.10 -2.00 -0.12
N LEU A 116 -10.61 -1.68 1.07
CA LEU A 116 -9.80 -1.54 2.27
C LEU A 116 -10.22 -2.62 3.27
N ASP A 117 -9.27 -3.42 3.72
CA ASP A 117 -9.44 -4.40 4.78
C ASP A 117 -8.52 -4.06 5.95
N CYS A 118 -9.08 -3.96 7.15
CA CYS A 118 -8.33 -3.70 8.37
C CYS A 118 -8.44 -4.89 9.33
N ASP A 119 -7.31 -5.38 9.82
CA ASP A 119 -7.29 -6.36 10.88
C ASP A 119 -7.63 -5.70 12.22
N SER A 120 -7.84 -6.52 13.25
CA SER A 120 -7.99 -6.01 14.61
C SER A 120 -6.69 -5.36 15.09
N ILE A 121 -6.80 -4.36 15.95
CA ILE A 121 -5.65 -3.71 16.56
C ILE A 121 -5.08 -4.63 17.62
N LYS A 122 -3.75 -4.78 17.61
CA LYS A 122 -3.00 -5.56 18.59
C LYS A 122 -2.00 -4.66 19.30
N TYR A 123 -1.70 -4.98 20.56
CA TYR A 123 -0.66 -4.29 21.29
C TYR A 123 0.60 -5.14 21.28
N ASP A 124 1.70 -4.57 20.78
CA ASP A 124 3.01 -5.22 20.76
C ASP A 124 3.85 -4.71 21.93
N ARG A 125 4.07 -5.57 22.92
CA ARG A 125 4.82 -5.23 24.13
C ARG A 125 6.29 -4.95 23.85
N ASP A 126 6.85 -5.59 22.83
CA ASP A 126 8.28 -5.50 22.53
C ASP A 126 8.66 -4.10 22.03
N ILE A 127 7.76 -3.44 21.32
CA ILE A 127 7.99 -2.10 20.81
C ILE A 127 7.14 -1.04 21.51
N GLY A 128 6.25 -1.43 22.39
CA GLY A 128 5.37 -0.51 23.11
C GLY A 128 4.44 0.27 22.18
N ALA A 129 3.78 -0.43 21.26
CA ALA A 129 2.95 0.20 20.24
C ALA A 129 1.70 -0.62 19.95
N PHE A 130 0.63 0.07 19.57
CA PHE A 130 -0.53 -0.55 18.94
C PHE A 130 -0.21 -0.77 17.46
N VAL A 131 -0.55 -1.95 16.95
CA VAL A 131 -0.23 -2.35 15.58
C VAL A 131 -1.49 -2.80 14.88
N GLN A 132 -1.68 -2.30 13.66
CA GLN A 132 -2.78 -2.73 12.80
C GLN A 132 -2.25 -2.95 11.38
N LYS A 133 -2.66 -4.04 10.76
CA LYS A 133 -2.44 -4.28 9.34
C LYS A 133 -3.66 -3.81 8.57
N ALA A 134 -3.46 -2.87 7.67
CA ALA A 134 -4.46 -2.43 6.71
C ALA A 134 -4.03 -2.86 5.31
N VAL A 135 -4.95 -3.41 4.53
CA VAL A 135 -4.67 -3.89 3.18
C VAL A 135 -5.59 -3.19 2.20
N ILE A 136 -5.01 -2.62 1.16
CA ILE A 136 -5.77 -1.99 0.08
C ILE A 136 -5.55 -2.80 -1.19
N GLY A 137 -6.65 -3.28 -1.76
CA GLY A 137 -6.64 -3.99 -3.03
C GLY A 137 -6.61 -3.01 -4.20
N ILE A 138 -5.72 -3.25 -5.15
CA ILE A 138 -5.66 -2.48 -6.39
C ILE A 138 -5.63 -3.41 -7.59
N THR A 139 -6.21 -2.93 -8.68
CA THR A 139 -6.22 -3.64 -9.96
C THR A 139 -5.62 -2.76 -11.04
N ASP A 140 -4.65 -3.30 -11.76
CA ASP A 140 -4.02 -2.68 -12.91
C ASP A 140 -4.31 -3.52 -14.15
N LYS A 141 -4.85 -2.88 -15.19
CA LYS A 141 -5.13 -3.53 -16.46
C LYS A 141 -4.24 -2.92 -17.54
N THR A 142 -3.45 -3.76 -18.17
CA THR A 142 -2.55 -3.34 -19.26
C THR A 142 -2.72 -4.25 -20.47
N ILE A 143 -2.21 -3.80 -21.62
CA ILE A 143 -2.17 -4.58 -22.85
C ILE A 143 -0.71 -4.87 -23.17
N ASP A 144 -0.38 -6.14 -23.35
CA ASP A 144 0.95 -6.61 -23.68
C ASP A 144 0.98 -7.37 -25.00
N SER A 145 2.09 -7.25 -25.69
CA SER A 145 2.37 -8.04 -26.91
C SER A 145 3.11 -9.32 -26.60
#